data_16b62536b2b4c674c7628cce2934ae1d
#
_entry.id   16b62536b2b4c674c7628cce2934ae1d
#
_cell.length_a   1.000
_cell.length_b   1.000
_cell.length_c   1.000
_cell.angle_alpha   90.00
_cell.angle_beta   90.00
_cell.angle_gamma   90.00
#
_symmetry.space_group_name_H-M   'P 1'
#
loop_
_entity.id
_entity.type
_entity.pdbx_description
1 polymer ?
#
loop_
_entity_poly.entity_id
_entity_poly.type
_entity_poly.pdbx_seq_one_letter_code
_entity_poly.pdbx_strand_id
1 'polypeptide(L)'
;MRDISIGIYHKDYQYGKRLMEYLNHQKDFPMTASFISDEDAFFRQEEEGDFECLVLAEETDYHGSSPVCRIGVNDSMGGMYCQSGKEIAAGIYHCLNVSPQLDDERIFGVYSPVPRLEVSAFAREMAVMNGWIYFGMQPYGHFEDDAADDLLLFYIKEHKEDIVEYFLNNQKNLDGCMGFAGAACYLDYRELSMQDYEWFFGKLRQAGLRVVFDIGIASPPNLKFFGLFDRIFVPLMREDLNSFEYQRFKKQMRKHGVWTQTSWEEAMLESWENKWGRGQWP
;
A
#
# COMPACT_ATOMS: atom_id res chain seq x y z
N MET A 1 -7.34 -19.45 4.43
CA MET A 1 -6.09 -18.65 4.23
C MET A 1 -5.07 -19.59 3.64
N ARG A 2 -4.55 -19.33 2.44
CA ARG A 2 -3.53 -20.20 1.82
C ARG A 2 -2.20 -19.83 2.45
N ASP A 3 -1.56 -20.78 3.10
CA ASP A 3 -0.24 -20.64 3.68
C ASP A 3 0.80 -20.83 2.56
N ILE A 4 1.61 -19.81 2.30
CA ILE A 4 2.60 -19.82 1.21
C ILE A 4 3.85 -20.53 1.71
N SER A 5 4.31 -21.57 1.01
CA SER A 5 5.53 -22.30 1.36
C SER A 5 6.78 -21.63 0.78
N ILE A 6 7.73 -21.26 1.64
CA ILE A 6 8.95 -20.51 1.30
C ILE A 6 10.20 -21.31 1.63
N GLY A 7 11.06 -21.49 0.64
CA GLY A 7 12.41 -22.04 0.83
C GLY A 7 13.44 -20.94 1.01
N ILE A 8 14.23 -20.99 2.09
CA ILE A 8 15.32 -20.04 2.34
C ILE A 8 16.65 -20.79 2.25
N TYR A 9 17.54 -20.34 1.38
CA TYR A 9 18.94 -20.76 1.37
C TYR A 9 19.85 -19.56 1.60
N HIS A 10 20.75 -19.68 2.55
CA HIS A 10 21.77 -18.68 2.84
C HIS A 10 23.01 -19.33 3.47
N LYS A 11 24.22 -18.90 3.03
CA LYS A 11 25.49 -19.44 3.55
C LYS A 11 25.71 -19.13 5.04
N ASP A 12 25.22 -17.98 5.51
CA ASP A 12 25.22 -17.66 6.95
C ASP A 12 24.02 -18.32 7.63
N TYR A 13 24.32 -19.37 8.39
CA TYR A 13 23.34 -20.15 9.15
C TYR A 13 22.54 -19.28 10.14
N GLN A 14 23.21 -18.35 10.84
CA GLN A 14 22.56 -17.52 11.85
C GLN A 14 21.58 -16.53 11.22
N TYR A 15 21.97 -15.96 10.08
CA TYR A 15 21.11 -15.06 9.32
C TYR A 15 19.88 -15.79 8.77
N GLY A 16 20.09 -16.92 8.08
CA GLY A 16 19.00 -17.69 7.48
C GLY A 16 17.98 -18.18 8.53
N LYS A 17 18.46 -18.66 9.69
CA LYS A 17 17.60 -19.08 10.79
C LYS A 17 16.78 -17.93 11.36
N ARG A 18 17.38 -16.76 11.60
CA ARG A 18 16.67 -15.58 12.10
C ARG A 18 15.65 -15.06 11.10
N LEU A 19 15.98 -15.08 9.81
CA LEU A 19 15.05 -14.69 8.76
C LEU A 19 13.85 -15.63 8.71
N MET A 20 14.06 -16.95 8.78
CA MET A 20 12.99 -17.95 8.85
C MET A 20 12.06 -17.69 10.05
N GLU A 21 12.65 -17.53 11.25
CA GLU A 21 11.89 -17.25 12.47
C GLU A 21 11.09 -15.95 12.33
N TYR A 22 11.68 -14.91 11.75
CA TYR A 22 11.00 -13.63 11.50
C TYR A 22 9.82 -13.80 10.54
N LEU A 23 10.02 -14.46 9.39
CA LEU A 23 8.97 -14.66 8.39
C LEU A 23 7.81 -15.50 8.93
N ASN A 24 8.09 -16.56 9.68
CA ASN A 24 7.06 -17.40 10.31
C ASN A 24 6.23 -16.70 11.40
N HIS A 25 6.69 -15.54 11.90
CA HIS A 25 5.96 -14.77 12.90
C HIS A 25 5.23 -13.55 12.31
N GLN A 26 5.29 -13.35 10.99
CA GLN A 26 4.60 -12.23 10.34
C GLN A 26 3.10 -12.48 10.29
N LYS A 27 2.32 -11.56 10.87
CA LYS A 27 0.85 -11.61 10.81
C LYS A 27 0.30 -11.02 9.51
N ASP A 28 1.02 -10.02 8.98
CA ASP A 28 0.61 -9.30 7.76
C ASP A 28 0.92 -10.10 6.49
N PHE A 29 1.82 -11.06 6.58
CA PHE A 29 2.31 -11.89 5.47
C PHE A 29 2.30 -13.36 5.90
N PRO A 30 1.13 -14.05 5.90
CA PRO A 30 1.06 -15.45 6.30
C PRO A 30 1.81 -16.34 5.33
N MET A 31 2.88 -16.95 5.86
CA MET A 31 3.75 -17.86 5.13
C MET A 31 4.39 -18.85 6.07
N THR A 32 4.75 -20.02 5.54
CA THR A 32 5.57 -21.01 6.22
C THR A 32 6.95 -21.05 5.56
N ALA A 33 7.95 -20.50 6.24
CA ALA A 33 9.33 -20.48 5.76
C ALA A 33 10.14 -21.63 6.36
N SER A 34 10.89 -22.33 5.51
CA SER A 34 11.85 -23.37 5.87
C SER A 34 13.26 -22.92 5.49
N PHE A 35 14.20 -23.05 6.40
CA PHE A 35 15.61 -22.72 6.16
C PHE A 35 16.44 -23.99 6.02
N ILE A 36 17.18 -24.10 4.92
CA ILE A 36 18.07 -25.21 4.61
C ILE A 36 19.46 -24.63 4.32
N SER A 37 20.45 -25.06 5.10
CA SER A 37 21.82 -24.57 4.97
C SER A 37 22.69 -25.36 3.99
N ASP A 38 22.26 -26.57 3.63
CA ASP A 38 22.93 -27.41 2.63
C ASP A 38 22.34 -27.13 1.25
N GLU A 39 23.18 -26.69 0.32
CA GLU A 39 22.78 -26.26 -1.01
C GLU A 39 22.17 -27.39 -1.84
N ASP A 40 22.79 -28.59 -1.80
CA ASP A 40 22.31 -29.74 -2.56
C ASP A 40 20.98 -30.27 -2.02
N ALA A 41 20.79 -30.21 -0.68
CA ALA A 41 19.54 -30.58 -0.05
C ALA A 41 18.44 -29.57 -0.36
N PHE A 42 18.76 -28.27 -0.40
CA PHE A 42 17.83 -27.22 -0.73
C PHE A 42 17.28 -27.36 -2.16
N PHE A 43 18.14 -27.51 -3.14
CA PHE A 43 17.72 -27.63 -4.54
C PHE A 43 17.01 -28.96 -4.84
N ARG A 44 17.29 -30.02 -4.13
CA ARG A 44 16.49 -31.26 -4.23
C ARG A 44 15.05 -31.08 -3.75
N GLN A 45 14.82 -30.37 -2.64
CA GLN A 45 13.47 -30.07 -2.17
C GLN A 45 12.73 -29.09 -3.09
N GLU A 46 13.45 -28.17 -3.71
CA GLU A 46 12.87 -27.29 -4.74
C GLU A 46 12.41 -28.09 -5.97
N GLU A 47 13.21 -29.03 -6.45
CA GLU A 47 12.84 -29.92 -7.57
C GLU A 47 11.64 -30.82 -7.23
N GLU A 48 11.45 -31.20 -5.98
CA GLU A 48 10.28 -31.93 -5.48
C GLU A 48 9.02 -31.07 -5.41
N GLY A 49 9.14 -29.74 -5.59
CA GLY A 49 8.03 -28.79 -5.62
C GLY A 49 7.52 -28.37 -4.25
N ASP A 50 8.36 -28.48 -3.21
CA ASP A 50 7.99 -28.18 -1.82
C ASP A 50 7.80 -26.66 -1.59
N PHE A 51 8.35 -25.79 -2.45
CA PHE A 51 8.37 -24.36 -2.25
C PHE A 51 7.64 -23.61 -3.38
N GLU A 52 6.81 -22.65 -3.00
CA GLU A 52 6.15 -21.72 -3.93
C GLU A 52 7.05 -20.53 -4.30
N CYS A 53 7.97 -20.14 -3.41
CA CYS A 53 8.96 -19.10 -3.66
C CYS A 53 10.27 -19.41 -2.94
N LEU A 54 11.38 -19.04 -3.53
CA LEU A 54 12.72 -19.17 -2.96
C LEU A 54 13.24 -17.82 -2.48
N VAL A 55 13.94 -17.81 -1.36
CA VAL A 55 14.70 -16.65 -0.88
C VAL A 55 16.19 -16.99 -0.95
N LEU A 56 16.89 -16.33 -1.85
CA LEU A 56 18.30 -16.62 -2.17
C LEU A 56 19.13 -15.35 -2.04
N ALA A 57 20.40 -15.49 -1.60
CA ALA A 57 21.37 -14.42 -1.68
C ALA A 57 21.66 -14.07 -3.15
N GLU A 58 22.05 -12.81 -3.42
CA GLU A 58 22.30 -12.32 -4.79
C GLU A 58 23.35 -13.16 -5.52
N GLU A 59 24.40 -13.60 -4.80
CA GLU A 59 25.49 -14.40 -5.35
C GLU A 59 25.17 -15.88 -5.59
N THR A 60 23.95 -16.33 -5.24
CA THR A 60 23.55 -17.73 -5.42
C THR A 60 23.11 -17.98 -6.86
N ASP A 61 23.83 -18.84 -7.59
CA ASP A 61 23.40 -19.25 -8.94
C ASP A 61 22.15 -20.11 -8.87
N TYR A 62 21.11 -19.73 -9.61
CA TYR A 62 19.88 -20.49 -9.71
C TYR A 62 19.31 -20.42 -11.12
N HIS A 63 19.04 -21.58 -11.71
CA HIS A 63 18.54 -21.73 -13.08
C HIS A 63 17.18 -22.45 -13.17
N GLY A 64 16.51 -22.67 -12.04
CA GLY A 64 15.20 -23.28 -12.00
C GLY A 64 14.06 -22.34 -12.43
N SER A 65 12.83 -22.81 -12.32
CA SER A 65 11.62 -22.09 -12.73
C SER A 65 10.84 -21.44 -11.59
N SER A 66 11.17 -21.74 -10.34
CA SER A 66 10.47 -21.21 -9.18
C SER A 66 10.71 -19.71 -9.03
N PRO A 67 9.71 -18.94 -8.59
CA PRO A 67 9.87 -17.51 -8.26
C PRO A 67 10.95 -17.30 -7.21
N VAL A 68 11.84 -16.32 -7.43
CA VAL A 68 12.98 -16.04 -6.55
C VAL A 68 12.93 -14.61 -6.01
N CYS A 69 12.91 -14.47 -4.70
CA CYS A 69 13.16 -13.22 -4.00
C CYS A 69 14.67 -13.13 -3.67
N ARG A 70 15.38 -12.18 -4.27
CA ARG A 70 16.82 -11.98 -4.03
C ARG A 70 17.03 -11.08 -2.82
N ILE A 71 17.96 -11.45 -1.93
CA ILE A 71 18.38 -10.69 -0.76
C ILE A 71 19.85 -10.30 -0.84
N GLY A 72 20.20 -9.15 -0.25
CA GLY A 72 21.56 -8.61 -0.30
C GLY A 72 21.91 -7.93 -1.63
N VAL A 73 20.92 -7.43 -2.37
CA VAL A 73 21.12 -6.75 -3.67
C VAL A 73 21.99 -5.50 -3.45
N ASN A 74 23.12 -5.44 -4.15
CA ASN A 74 23.94 -4.22 -4.22
C ASN A 74 23.19 -3.16 -5.00
N ASP A 75 23.11 -1.94 -4.45
CA ASP A 75 22.66 -0.83 -5.25
C ASP A 75 23.70 -0.51 -6.34
N SER A 76 23.25 0.14 -7.40
CA SER A 76 24.09 0.54 -8.55
C SER A 76 25.24 1.52 -8.19
N MET A 77 25.37 1.90 -6.92
CA MET A 77 26.38 2.79 -6.37
C MET A 77 27.41 2.08 -5.47
N GLY A 78 27.34 0.73 -5.34
CA GLY A 78 28.32 -0.07 -4.59
C GLY A 78 28.08 -0.07 -3.07
N GLY A 79 26.94 0.37 -2.60
CA GLY A 79 26.50 0.23 -1.21
C GLY A 79 25.83 -1.13 -0.97
N MET A 80 26.17 -1.83 0.12
CA MET A 80 25.40 -3.00 0.56
C MET A 80 24.05 -2.52 1.12
N TYR A 81 22.96 -2.79 0.42
CA TYR A 81 21.61 -2.55 0.93
C TYR A 81 21.16 -3.73 1.79
N CYS A 82 21.06 -3.50 3.10
CA CYS A 82 20.51 -4.48 4.03
C CYS A 82 18.98 -4.34 4.06
N GLN A 83 18.28 -5.22 3.36
CA GLN A 83 16.82 -5.30 3.41
C GLN A 83 16.35 -5.68 4.82
N SER A 84 15.31 -5.00 5.31
CA SER A 84 14.61 -5.42 6.53
C SER A 84 13.81 -6.69 6.28
N GLY A 85 13.54 -7.48 7.32
CA GLY A 85 12.70 -8.67 7.18
C GLY A 85 11.31 -8.37 6.61
N LYS A 86 10.76 -7.16 6.84
CA LYS A 86 9.48 -6.72 6.25
C LYS A 86 9.61 -6.47 4.75
N GLU A 87 10.69 -5.89 4.28
CA GLU A 87 10.97 -5.69 2.85
C GLU A 87 11.15 -7.03 2.13
N ILE A 88 11.81 -8.00 2.78
CA ILE A 88 11.96 -9.35 2.23
C ILE A 88 10.58 -10.04 2.15
N ALA A 89 9.75 -9.95 3.19
CA ALA A 89 8.39 -10.50 3.16
C ALA A 89 7.55 -9.89 2.04
N ALA A 90 7.57 -8.57 1.86
CA ALA A 90 6.90 -7.90 0.75
C ALA A 90 7.45 -8.32 -0.62
N GLY A 91 8.77 -8.49 -0.74
CA GLY A 91 9.43 -8.97 -1.94
C GLY A 91 9.00 -10.39 -2.34
N ILE A 92 8.82 -11.29 -1.38
CA ILE A 92 8.30 -12.65 -1.61
C ILE A 92 6.90 -12.60 -2.25
N TYR A 93 5.99 -11.83 -1.66
CA TYR A 93 4.63 -11.66 -2.20
C TYR A 93 4.65 -11.04 -3.60
N HIS A 94 5.54 -10.09 -3.83
CA HIS A 94 5.72 -9.49 -5.17
C HIS A 94 6.19 -10.52 -6.21
N CYS A 95 7.17 -11.38 -5.87
CA CYS A 95 7.66 -12.44 -6.76
C CYS A 95 6.58 -13.45 -7.13
N LEU A 96 5.66 -13.71 -6.22
CA LEU A 96 4.53 -14.63 -6.44
C LEU A 96 3.37 -14.00 -7.21
N ASN A 97 3.41 -12.70 -7.51
CA ASN A 97 2.27 -11.90 -7.97
C ASN A 97 1.02 -12.07 -7.06
N VAL A 98 1.24 -12.40 -5.80
CA VAL A 98 0.20 -12.47 -4.78
C VAL A 98 0.22 -11.15 -4.04
N SER A 99 -0.80 -10.36 -4.17
CA SER A 99 -0.98 -9.23 -3.27
C SER A 99 -1.14 -9.78 -1.85
N PRO A 100 -0.42 -9.24 -0.85
CA PRO A 100 -0.69 -9.59 0.55
C PRO A 100 -2.19 -9.47 0.76
N GLN A 101 -2.79 -10.43 1.49
CA GLN A 101 -4.24 -10.53 1.58
C GLN A 101 -4.86 -9.23 2.07
N LEU A 102 -5.35 -8.44 1.12
CA LEU A 102 -6.20 -7.28 1.33
C LEU A 102 -7.66 -7.72 1.62
N ASP A 103 -7.89 -9.01 1.88
CA ASP A 103 -9.26 -9.54 1.92
C ASP A 103 -10.16 -8.91 2.99
N ASP A 104 -9.56 -8.46 4.09
CA ASP A 104 -10.28 -7.72 5.14
C ASP A 104 -10.10 -6.20 5.08
N GLU A 105 -9.09 -5.70 4.35
CA GLU A 105 -8.86 -4.27 4.21
C GLU A 105 -9.89 -3.65 3.24
N ARG A 106 -10.46 -2.51 3.62
CA ARG A 106 -11.52 -1.82 2.87
C ARG A 106 -11.20 -0.36 2.60
N ILE A 107 -10.55 0.31 3.54
CA ILE A 107 -10.33 1.75 3.51
C ILE A 107 -8.85 2.03 3.30
N PHE A 108 -8.54 2.46 2.09
CA PHE A 108 -7.18 2.75 1.65
C PHE A 108 -6.95 4.26 1.54
N GLY A 109 -5.78 4.72 1.93
CA GLY A 109 -5.37 6.10 1.72
C GLY A 109 -4.19 6.17 0.74
N VAL A 110 -4.15 7.20 -0.06
CA VAL A 110 -2.95 7.61 -0.80
C VAL A 110 -2.59 9.01 -0.31
N TYR A 111 -1.41 9.17 0.25
CA TYR A 111 -0.97 10.42 0.82
C TYR A 111 0.54 10.62 0.63
N SER A 112 0.97 11.79 0.21
CA SER A 112 2.38 12.15 0.24
C SER A 112 2.59 13.47 0.99
N PRO A 113 3.56 13.53 1.92
CA PRO A 113 3.96 14.79 2.53
C PRO A 113 4.76 15.68 1.57
N VAL A 114 5.22 15.12 0.45
CA VAL A 114 5.89 15.85 -0.63
C VAL A 114 4.86 16.09 -1.73
N PRO A 115 4.46 17.35 -2.01
CA PRO A 115 3.43 17.64 -3.00
C PRO A 115 3.87 17.25 -4.41
N ARG A 116 3.10 16.39 -5.07
CA ARG A 116 3.34 15.95 -6.45
C ARG A 116 2.01 15.67 -7.14
N LEU A 117 1.92 15.99 -8.43
CA LEU A 117 0.73 15.69 -9.24
C LEU A 117 0.51 14.19 -9.42
N GLU A 118 1.60 13.44 -9.46
CA GLU A 118 1.62 11.99 -9.63
C GLU A 118 0.90 11.23 -8.48
N VAL A 119 0.74 11.85 -7.31
CA VAL A 119 0.06 11.24 -6.15
C VAL A 119 -1.40 10.93 -6.48
N SER A 120 -2.13 11.89 -7.05
CA SER A 120 -3.54 11.70 -7.44
C SER A 120 -3.68 10.73 -8.61
N ALA A 121 -2.74 10.76 -9.56
CA ALA A 121 -2.72 9.79 -10.65
C ALA A 121 -2.51 8.37 -10.13
N PHE A 122 -1.57 8.17 -9.18
CA PHE A 122 -1.35 6.89 -8.50
C PHE A 122 -2.63 6.40 -7.79
N ALA A 123 -3.35 7.28 -7.08
CA ALA A 123 -4.59 6.92 -6.38
C ALA A 123 -5.68 6.45 -7.35
N ARG A 124 -5.87 7.16 -8.48
CA ARG A 124 -6.85 6.79 -9.51
C ARG A 124 -6.53 5.44 -10.15
N GLU A 125 -5.25 5.23 -10.48
CA GLU A 125 -4.83 3.97 -11.09
C GLU A 125 -4.97 2.80 -10.12
N MET A 126 -4.67 2.98 -8.83
CA MET A 126 -4.97 1.99 -7.80
C MET A 126 -6.46 1.63 -7.79
N ALA A 127 -7.36 2.63 -7.93
CA ALA A 127 -8.80 2.40 -8.03
C ALA A 127 -9.15 1.55 -9.26
N VAL A 128 -8.65 1.93 -10.43
CA VAL A 128 -8.92 1.22 -11.69
C VAL A 128 -8.41 -0.22 -11.67
N MET A 129 -7.14 -0.42 -11.28
CA MET A 129 -6.51 -1.73 -11.30
C MET A 129 -7.16 -2.75 -10.35
N ASN A 130 -7.66 -2.27 -9.22
CA ASN A 130 -8.22 -3.13 -8.19
C ASN A 130 -9.75 -3.15 -8.18
N GLY A 131 -10.42 -2.37 -9.05
CA GLY A 131 -11.87 -2.20 -9.06
C GLY A 131 -12.38 -1.54 -7.77
N TRP A 132 -11.58 -0.64 -7.17
CA TRP A 132 -11.95 0.10 -5.97
C TRP A 132 -12.65 1.41 -6.34
N ILE A 133 -13.43 1.95 -5.40
CA ILE A 133 -14.07 3.25 -5.57
C ILE A 133 -13.05 4.34 -5.22
N TYR A 134 -12.86 5.31 -6.11
CA TYR A 134 -12.01 6.47 -5.86
C TYR A 134 -12.76 7.53 -5.05
N PHE A 135 -12.07 8.16 -4.09
CA PHE A 135 -12.58 9.31 -3.35
C PHE A 135 -11.52 10.43 -3.29
N GLY A 136 -11.76 11.50 -4.01
CA GLY A 136 -10.87 12.66 -4.05
C GLY A 136 -11.00 13.53 -2.79
N MET A 137 -9.87 13.85 -2.15
CA MET A 137 -9.77 14.81 -1.04
C MET A 137 -8.67 15.85 -1.31
N GLN A 138 -8.35 16.09 -2.57
CA GLN A 138 -7.35 17.11 -2.91
C GLN A 138 -7.93 18.52 -2.75
N PRO A 139 -7.13 19.50 -2.31
CA PRO A 139 -7.58 20.90 -2.14
C PRO A 139 -8.04 21.55 -3.43
N TYR A 140 -7.44 21.16 -4.53
CA TYR A 140 -7.75 21.64 -5.87
C TYR A 140 -7.84 20.40 -6.76
N GLY A 141 -9.06 19.89 -6.92
CA GLY A 141 -9.30 18.69 -7.72
C GLY A 141 -8.87 18.88 -9.18
N HIS A 142 -8.52 17.80 -9.84
CA HIS A 142 -8.20 17.77 -11.28
C HIS A 142 -9.46 17.66 -12.15
N PHE A 143 -10.63 17.65 -11.54
CA PHE A 143 -11.90 17.47 -12.22
C PHE A 143 -12.64 18.79 -12.32
N GLU A 144 -13.53 18.91 -13.31
CA GLU A 144 -14.38 20.08 -13.48
C GLU A 144 -15.31 20.27 -12.26
N ASP A 145 -15.74 21.50 -12.00
CA ASP A 145 -16.55 21.86 -10.82
C ASP A 145 -17.86 21.06 -10.72
N ASP A 146 -18.44 20.63 -11.85
CA ASP A 146 -19.64 19.81 -11.89
C ASP A 146 -19.41 18.34 -11.42
N ALA A 147 -18.15 17.93 -11.29
CA ALA A 147 -17.78 16.64 -10.73
C ALA A 147 -17.80 16.61 -9.19
N ALA A 148 -17.78 17.76 -8.52
CA ALA A 148 -17.86 17.84 -7.06
C ALA A 148 -19.20 17.30 -6.53
N ASP A 149 -19.17 16.77 -5.30
CA ASP A 149 -20.35 16.24 -4.62
C ASP A 149 -20.39 16.69 -3.16
N ASP A 150 -20.85 17.93 -2.95
CA ASP A 150 -21.01 18.49 -1.60
C ASP A 150 -22.16 17.84 -0.82
N LEU A 151 -23.12 17.23 -1.53
CA LEU A 151 -24.23 16.52 -0.89
C LEU A 151 -23.74 15.28 -0.16
N LEU A 152 -22.72 14.61 -0.67
CA LEU A 152 -22.10 13.47 0.02
C LEU A 152 -21.54 13.88 1.40
N LEU A 153 -20.86 15.04 1.48
CA LEU A 153 -20.36 15.54 2.77
C LEU A 153 -21.49 15.88 3.75
N PHE A 154 -22.61 16.39 3.24
CA PHE A 154 -23.81 16.61 4.05
C PHE A 154 -24.35 15.26 4.60
N TYR A 155 -24.42 14.21 3.77
CA TYR A 155 -24.83 12.87 4.21
C TYR A 155 -23.92 12.33 5.30
N ILE A 156 -22.61 12.52 5.17
CA ILE A 156 -21.62 12.10 6.18
C ILE A 156 -21.83 12.87 7.49
N LYS A 157 -21.95 14.20 7.43
CA LYS A 157 -22.10 15.09 8.59
C LYS A 157 -23.40 14.84 9.37
N GLU A 158 -24.48 14.56 8.65
CA GLU A 158 -25.80 14.31 9.23
C GLU A 158 -26.03 12.81 9.56
N HIS A 159 -25.02 11.97 9.39
CA HIS A 159 -25.10 10.53 9.63
C HIS A 159 -26.31 9.87 8.98
N LYS A 160 -26.58 10.18 7.68
CA LYS A 160 -27.73 9.65 6.95
C LYS A 160 -27.61 8.13 6.79
N GLU A 161 -28.61 7.37 7.23
CA GLU A 161 -28.59 5.92 7.21
C GLU A 161 -28.48 5.31 5.81
N ASP A 162 -28.97 6.01 4.78
CA ASP A 162 -28.93 5.65 3.36
C ASP A 162 -27.60 6.06 2.66
N ILE A 163 -26.57 6.44 3.45
CA ILE A 163 -25.25 6.86 2.94
C ILE A 163 -24.64 5.85 1.95
N VAL A 164 -24.77 4.54 2.24
CA VAL A 164 -24.19 3.49 1.37
C VAL A 164 -24.92 3.42 0.05
N GLU A 165 -26.24 3.53 0.06
CA GLU A 165 -27.05 3.57 -1.16
C GLU A 165 -26.72 4.81 -1.98
N TYR A 166 -26.65 5.97 -1.32
CA TYR A 166 -26.21 7.21 -1.94
C TYR A 166 -24.83 7.06 -2.59
N PHE A 167 -23.86 6.53 -1.84
CA PHE A 167 -22.47 6.33 -2.27
C PHE A 167 -22.37 5.41 -3.48
N LEU A 168 -23.18 4.35 -3.56
CA LEU A 168 -23.16 3.42 -4.69
C LEU A 168 -23.84 4.00 -5.95
N ASN A 169 -24.91 4.80 -5.77
CA ASN A 169 -25.73 5.27 -6.88
C ASN A 169 -25.23 6.58 -7.51
N ASN A 170 -24.38 7.35 -6.82
CA ASN A 170 -23.94 8.68 -7.27
C ASN A 170 -22.46 8.75 -7.68
N GLN A 171 -21.81 7.59 -7.89
CA GLN A 171 -20.47 7.56 -8.44
C GLN A 171 -20.43 8.13 -9.85
N LYS A 172 -19.39 8.90 -10.14
CA LYS A 172 -19.11 9.45 -11.46
C LYS A 172 -17.95 8.71 -12.13
N ASN A 173 -17.94 8.70 -13.44
CA ASN A 173 -16.76 8.24 -14.18
C ASN A 173 -15.75 9.41 -14.23
N LEU A 174 -14.64 9.25 -13.56
CA LEU A 174 -13.55 10.22 -13.41
C LEU A 174 -12.35 9.73 -14.22
N ASP A 175 -12.32 10.01 -15.51
CA ASP A 175 -11.25 9.61 -16.43
C ASP A 175 -10.93 8.10 -16.37
N GLY A 176 -11.98 7.27 -16.35
CA GLY A 176 -11.85 5.82 -16.35
C GLY A 176 -11.89 5.15 -14.96
N CYS A 177 -11.87 5.89 -13.86
CA CYS A 177 -12.18 5.35 -12.56
C CYS A 177 -13.57 5.76 -12.06
N MET A 178 -14.25 4.88 -11.34
CA MET A 178 -15.53 5.17 -10.72
C MET A 178 -15.34 5.73 -9.32
N GLY A 179 -16.07 6.82 -8.98
CA GLY A 179 -15.96 7.39 -7.65
C GLY A 179 -16.45 8.83 -7.53
N PHE A 180 -15.84 9.55 -6.60
CA PHE A 180 -16.18 10.94 -6.27
C PHE A 180 -14.96 11.84 -6.47
N ALA A 181 -15.14 12.93 -7.20
CA ALA A 181 -14.08 13.93 -7.42
C ALA A 181 -13.70 14.67 -6.13
N GLY A 182 -14.59 14.68 -5.16
CA GLY A 182 -14.44 15.36 -3.88
C GLY A 182 -15.37 16.55 -3.75
N ALA A 183 -15.14 17.38 -2.72
CA ALA A 183 -15.90 18.60 -2.45
C ALA A 183 -15.44 19.74 -3.37
N ALA A 184 -16.34 20.67 -3.67
CA ALA A 184 -16.01 21.91 -4.37
C ALA A 184 -15.03 22.78 -3.55
N CYS A 185 -15.11 22.71 -2.23
CA CYS A 185 -14.20 23.38 -1.34
C CYS A 185 -13.55 22.38 -0.39
N TYR A 186 -12.22 22.27 -0.43
CA TYR A 186 -11.47 21.34 0.47
C TYR A 186 -11.64 21.67 1.96
N LEU A 187 -12.04 22.89 2.31
CA LEU A 187 -12.29 23.29 3.70
C LEU A 187 -13.48 22.52 4.28
N ASP A 188 -14.42 22.07 3.44
CA ASP A 188 -15.61 21.33 3.87
C ASP A 188 -15.21 19.98 4.50
N TYR A 189 -14.09 19.37 4.07
CA TYR A 189 -13.53 18.19 4.74
C TYR A 189 -13.12 18.45 6.18
N ARG A 190 -12.72 19.68 6.51
CA ARG A 190 -12.29 20.09 7.86
C ARG A 190 -13.47 20.38 8.79
N GLU A 191 -14.65 20.55 8.24
CA GLU A 191 -15.88 20.68 9.00
C GLU A 191 -16.41 19.34 9.51
N LEU A 192 -15.95 18.24 8.92
CA LEU A 192 -16.27 16.91 9.43
C LEU A 192 -15.43 16.60 10.68
N SER A 193 -16.09 16.12 11.71
CA SER A 193 -15.43 15.65 12.92
C SER A 193 -14.78 14.28 12.72
N MET A 194 -13.89 13.88 13.62
CA MET A 194 -13.36 12.51 13.61
C MET A 194 -14.45 11.45 13.73
N GLN A 195 -15.53 11.73 14.49
CA GLN A 195 -16.67 10.83 14.64
C GLN A 195 -17.43 10.64 13.34
N ASP A 196 -17.56 11.70 12.51
CA ASP A 196 -18.19 11.61 11.20
C ASP A 196 -17.39 10.70 10.26
N TYR A 197 -16.06 10.83 10.26
CA TYR A 197 -15.18 9.93 9.47
C TYR A 197 -15.22 8.49 10.00
N GLU A 198 -15.16 8.27 11.31
CA GLU A 198 -15.26 6.94 11.93
C GLU A 198 -16.58 6.26 11.56
N TRP A 199 -17.69 7.00 11.64
CA TRP A 199 -19.00 6.52 11.25
C TRP A 199 -19.07 6.17 9.76
N PHE A 200 -18.62 7.07 8.89
CA PHE A 200 -18.63 6.86 7.45
C PHE A 200 -17.78 5.65 7.03
N PHE A 201 -16.54 5.56 7.51
CA PHE A 201 -15.67 4.43 7.22
C PHE A 201 -16.24 3.12 7.78
N GLY A 202 -16.90 3.18 8.93
CA GLY A 202 -17.65 2.05 9.51
C GLY A 202 -18.77 1.56 8.58
N LYS A 203 -19.54 2.46 8.00
CA LYS A 203 -20.60 2.13 7.03
C LYS A 203 -20.03 1.51 5.74
N LEU A 204 -18.93 2.06 5.20
CA LEU A 204 -18.27 1.50 4.03
C LEU A 204 -17.72 0.09 4.30
N ARG A 205 -17.10 -0.14 5.46
CA ARG A 205 -16.61 -1.48 5.88
C ARG A 205 -17.75 -2.47 6.04
N GLN A 206 -18.85 -2.08 6.70
CA GLN A 206 -20.03 -2.93 6.86
C GLN A 206 -20.65 -3.33 5.52
N ALA A 207 -20.62 -2.44 4.54
CA ALA A 207 -21.09 -2.72 3.18
C ALA A 207 -20.09 -3.53 2.34
N GLY A 208 -18.91 -3.85 2.87
CA GLY A 208 -17.85 -4.57 2.16
C GLY A 208 -17.19 -3.78 1.03
N LEU A 209 -17.36 -2.45 0.99
CA LEU A 209 -16.85 -1.60 -0.06
C LEU A 209 -15.35 -1.34 0.12
N ARG A 210 -14.61 -1.41 -0.99
CA ARG A 210 -13.20 -1.03 -1.05
C ARG A 210 -13.08 0.37 -1.66
N VAL A 211 -12.53 1.29 -0.88
CA VAL A 211 -12.43 2.70 -1.27
C VAL A 211 -11.00 3.18 -1.10
N VAL A 212 -10.46 3.84 -2.11
CA VAL A 212 -9.17 4.53 -2.03
C VAL A 212 -9.39 6.03 -1.97
N PHE A 213 -8.88 6.63 -0.90
CA PHE A 213 -8.95 8.06 -0.63
C PHE A 213 -7.66 8.75 -1.11
N ASP A 214 -7.78 9.66 -2.06
CA ASP A 214 -6.70 10.54 -2.51
C ASP A 214 -6.60 11.73 -1.56
N ILE A 215 -5.74 11.61 -0.56
CA ILE A 215 -5.70 12.51 0.60
C ILE A 215 -4.83 13.73 0.29
N GLY A 216 -5.43 14.90 0.19
CA GLY A 216 -4.73 16.16 0.06
C GLY A 216 -4.02 16.58 1.36
N ILE A 217 -2.91 17.32 1.25
CA ILE A 217 -2.12 17.77 2.41
C ILE A 217 -2.95 18.63 3.38
N ALA A 218 -3.90 19.40 2.86
CA ALA A 218 -4.72 20.34 3.65
C ALA A 218 -6.05 19.75 4.14
N SER A 219 -6.45 18.56 3.66
CA SER A 219 -7.77 17.98 3.91
C SER A 219 -7.92 17.24 5.23
N PRO A 220 -6.89 16.53 5.78
CA PRO A 220 -7.04 15.85 7.05
C PRO A 220 -7.36 16.82 8.20
N PRO A 221 -8.38 16.55 9.02
CA PRO A 221 -8.73 17.42 10.15
C PRO A 221 -7.62 17.42 11.22
N ASN A 222 -6.95 16.31 11.40
CA ASN A 222 -5.80 16.15 12.32
C ASN A 222 -5.04 14.85 12.01
N LEU A 223 -3.93 14.59 12.73
CA LEU A 223 -3.09 13.41 12.49
C LEU A 223 -3.77 12.06 12.82
N LYS A 224 -4.75 12.04 13.73
CA LYS A 224 -5.46 10.79 14.08
C LYS A 224 -6.32 10.27 12.93
N PHE A 225 -6.68 11.15 12.00
CA PHE A 225 -7.41 10.78 10.78
C PHE A 225 -6.73 9.63 10.02
N PHE A 226 -5.41 9.66 9.92
CA PHE A 226 -4.65 8.59 9.27
C PHE A 226 -4.77 7.24 9.98
N GLY A 227 -5.12 7.23 11.28
CA GLY A 227 -5.37 6.00 12.05
C GLY A 227 -6.68 5.29 11.70
N LEU A 228 -7.54 5.90 10.89
CA LEU A 228 -8.81 5.31 10.44
C LEU A 228 -8.67 4.39 9.23
N PHE A 229 -7.54 4.50 8.52
CA PHE A 229 -7.25 3.70 7.31
C PHE A 229 -6.69 2.34 7.67
N ASP A 230 -7.06 1.33 6.91
CA ASP A 230 -6.50 0.00 7.03
C ASP A 230 -5.07 0.00 6.47
N ARG A 231 -4.86 0.72 5.34
CA ARG A 231 -3.55 0.92 4.73
C ARG A 231 -3.43 2.31 4.09
N ILE A 232 -2.23 2.89 4.17
CA ILE A 232 -1.90 4.14 3.48
C ILE A 232 -0.68 3.91 2.59
N PHE A 233 -0.85 4.15 1.30
CA PHE A 233 0.22 4.20 0.33
C PHE A 233 0.85 5.60 0.34
N VAL A 234 2.18 5.62 0.37
CA VAL A 234 2.94 6.88 0.32
C VAL A 234 3.75 6.88 -0.98
N PRO A 235 3.22 7.46 -2.06
CA PRO A 235 3.94 7.59 -3.33
C PRO A 235 5.14 8.51 -3.15
N LEU A 236 6.33 8.03 -3.50
CA LEU A 236 7.60 8.72 -3.32
C LEU A 236 8.52 8.47 -4.53
N MET A 237 9.33 9.48 -4.86
CA MET A 237 10.52 9.26 -5.67
C MET A 237 11.68 8.83 -4.76
N ARG A 238 12.70 8.17 -5.31
CA ARG A 238 13.86 7.73 -4.53
C ARG A 238 14.53 8.88 -3.77
N GLU A 239 14.57 10.06 -4.36
CA GLU A 239 15.12 11.27 -3.74
C GLU A 239 14.32 11.75 -2.51
N ASP A 240 12.99 11.48 -2.49
CA ASP A 240 12.12 11.90 -1.38
C ASP A 240 12.39 11.13 -0.09
N LEU A 241 12.91 9.90 -0.17
CA LEU A 241 13.19 9.07 1.01
C LEU A 241 14.06 9.78 2.06
N ASN A 242 15.00 10.61 1.60
CA ASN A 242 15.89 11.37 2.46
C ASN A 242 15.49 12.86 2.59
N SER A 243 14.35 13.26 2.01
CA SER A 243 13.88 14.65 2.11
C SER A 243 13.54 15.02 3.56
N PHE A 244 13.72 16.31 3.89
CA PHE A 244 13.40 16.82 5.22
C PHE A 244 11.90 16.65 5.54
N GLU A 245 11.05 16.90 4.56
CA GLU A 245 9.59 16.80 4.65
C GLU A 245 9.16 15.39 5.02
N TYR A 246 9.66 14.39 4.30
CA TYR A 246 9.31 12.99 4.54
C TYR A 246 9.83 12.48 5.88
N GLN A 247 11.09 12.79 6.23
CA GLN A 247 11.66 12.39 7.52
C GLN A 247 10.92 13.05 8.70
N ARG A 248 10.55 14.33 8.55
CA ARG A 248 9.76 15.05 9.55
C ARG A 248 8.36 14.46 9.70
N PHE A 249 7.72 14.12 8.59
CA PHE A 249 6.43 13.43 8.57
C PHE A 249 6.50 12.09 9.33
N LYS A 250 7.43 11.20 9.00
CA LYS A 250 7.62 9.92 9.70
C LYS A 250 7.82 10.11 11.21
N LYS A 251 8.64 11.10 11.59
CA LYS A 251 8.87 11.43 13.00
C LYS A 251 7.59 11.87 13.71
N GLN A 252 6.77 12.69 13.07
CA GLN A 252 5.50 13.15 13.64
C GLN A 252 4.50 11.99 13.78
N MET A 253 4.32 11.17 12.74
CA MET A 253 3.42 10.02 12.79
C MET A 253 3.80 9.03 13.89
N ARG A 254 5.11 8.75 14.07
CA ARG A 254 5.61 7.91 15.16
C ARG A 254 5.35 8.53 16.53
N LYS A 255 5.63 9.83 16.68
CA LYS A 255 5.43 10.57 17.96
C LYS A 255 3.97 10.53 18.42
N HIS A 256 3.02 10.55 17.49
CA HIS A 256 1.58 10.54 17.78
C HIS A 256 0.95 9.13 17.76
N GLY A 257 1.76 8.07 17.63
CA GLY A 257 1.31 6.67 17.65
C GLY A 257 0.57 6.23 16.38
N VAL A 258 0.38 7.11 15.40
CA VAL A 258 -0.38 6.82 14.17
C VAL A 258 0.36 5.83 13.28
N TRP A 259 1.71 5.86 13.28
CA TRP A 259 2.53 4.97 12.48
C TRP A 259 2.31 3.47 12.80
N THR A 260 1.94 3.15 14.04
CA THR A 260 1.72 1.77 14.50
C THR A 260 0.26 1.33 14.41
N GLN A 261 -0.67 2.26 14.20
CA GLN A 261 -2.11 1.98 14.11
C GLN A 261 -2.56 1.63 12.69
N THR A 262 -1.83 2.11 11.69
CA THR A 262 -2.16 1.97 10.27
C THR A 262 -1.00 1.28 9.56
N SER A 263 -1.29 0.45 8.57
CA SER A 263 -0.27 -0.09 7.68
C SER A 263 0.20 1.01 6.71
N TRP A 264 1.51 1.30 6.69
CA TRP A 264 2.10 2.29 5.79
C TRP A 264 2.97 1.61 4.75
N GLU A 265 2.73 1.91 3.48
CA GLU A 265 3.45 1.34 2.35
C GLU A 265 4.10 2.44 1.51
N GLU A 266 5.43 2.44 1.44
CA GLU A 266 6.20 3.35 0.58
C GLU A 266 6.12 2.83 -0.87
N ALA A 267 5.46 3.55 -1.76
CA ALA A 267 5.31 3.20 -3.17
C ALA A 267 6.27 4.02 -4.04
N MET A 268 7.26 3.34 -4.68
CA MET A 268 8.24 4.01 -5.54
C MET A 268 7.66 4.34 -6.91
N LEU A 269 7.47 5.63 -7.19
CA LEU A 269 6.90 6.12 -8.44
C LEU A 269 7.72 5.75 -9.67
N GLU A 270 9.08 5.72 -9.58
CA GLU A 270 9.93 5.35 -10.72
C GLU A 270 9.71 3.89 -11.17
N SER A 271 9.47 2.98 -10.24
CA SER A 271 9.16 1.59 -10.56
C SER A 271 7.79 1.46 -11.23
N TRP A 272 6.89 2.35 -10.86
CA TRP A 272 5.54 2.43 -11.37
C TRP A 272 5.51 3.03 -12.79
N GLU A 273 6.22 4.16 -13.06
CA GLU A 273 6.40 4.73 -14.40
C GLU A 273 7.02 3.74 -15.40
N ASN A 274 7.99 2.92 -14.97
CA ASN A 274 8.62 1.91 -15.82
C ASN A 274 7.67 0.78 -16.21
N LYS A 275 6.68 0.46 -15.38
CA LYS A 275 5.66 -0.55 -15.65
C LYS A 275 4.62 -0.07 -16.66
N TRP A 276 4.33 1.24 -16.71
CA TRP A 276 3.20 1.84 -17.43
C TRP A 276 3.59 2.81 -18.58
N GLY A 277 4.87 3.11 -18.76
CA GLY A 277 5.39 3.96 -19.85
C GLY A 277 5.25 5.46 -19.58
N ARG A 278 6.34 6.21 -19.75
CA ARG A 278 6.31 7.68 -19.73
C ARG A 278 5.42 8.19 -20.85
N GLY A 279 4.30 8.77 -20.55
CA GLY A 279 3.52 9.55 -21.50
C GLY A 279 2.10 9.07 -21.81
N GLN A 280 1.54 8.14 -21.06
CA GLN A 280 0.12 7.79 -21.14
C GLN A 280 -0.59 8.12 -19.83
N TRP A 281 -0.42 9.36 -19.37
CA TRP A 281 -1.28 9.92 -18.33
C TRP A 281 -2.55 10.45 -18.99
N PRO A 282 -3.74 10.05 -18.55
CA PRO A 282 -4.95 10.73 -18.98
C PRO A 282 -4.98 12.17 -18.48
#